data_98aa454f9061b02d0db392f765c315e5
#
_entry.id   98aa454f9061b02d0db392f765c315e5
#
_cell.length_a   1.000
_cell.length_b   1.000
_cell.length_c   1.000
_cell.angle_alpha   90.00
_cell.angle_beta   90.00
_cell.angle_gamma   90.00
#
_symmetry.space_group_name_H-M   'P 1'
#
loop_
_entity.id
_entity.type
_entity.pdbx_description
1 polymer ?
#
loop_
_entity_poly.entity_id
_entity_poly.type
_entity_poly.pdbx_seq_one_letter_code
_entity_poly.pdbx_strand_id
1 'polypeptide(L)'
;RAANPETAADYSYMFNGIAGYPDNLDVTASEDGKTLTVVLSAPCAYFLDLAAFPTFYAVKQETVESAEGYLGDDGSVQNPGAWALEAGFVSSGAYTLTEWKHNESMVYTKNPYYWDAENVKLETLEFMLSADDTAIYAAYNSGDLDFIDTVPNDEIQSLLENPEFHIVDQLGTYYICFNVKSDLFAGKTVEQAADMRKAFSKLIDRQYIIDTVGQTGQKIAATFIPEGMADGNGGIFKANDDAYTFPDAEALGYYGEEVDTEGAIELLKSAGYEFDDSGMLSADTPISFEYLTNESSGHIAIAECVQQDLAMIGIDMTIRTCDWNVFLNDRKAGNYDIARNGWVADFNDPINMLEMWTTDSGNNDVQFGR
;
A
#
# COMPACT_ATOMS: atom_id res chain seq x y z
N ARG A 1 -22.67 -1.71 -6.28
CA ARG A 1 -21.99 -2.97 -6.00
C ARG A 1 -20.89 -2.79 -4.95
N ALA A 2 -19.85 -2.00 -5.21
CA ALA A 2 -18.71 -1.86 -4.30
C ALA A 2 -19.08 -1.30 -2.91
N ALA A 3 -20.16 -0.50 -2.79
CA ALA A 3 -20.68 -0.03 -1.51
C ALA A 3 -21.54 -1.06 -0.78
N ASN A 4 -21.95 -2.16 -1.43
CA ASN A 4 -22.73 -3.22 -0.78
C ASN A 4 -21.83 -4.00 0.19
N PRO A 5 -22.17 -4.10 1.49
CA PRO A 5 -21.40 -4.84 2.48
C PRO A 5 -21.14 -6.31 2.10
N GLU A 6 -22.09 -6.98 1.43
CA GLU A 6 -21.92 -8.35 0.94
C GLU A 6 -20.77 -8.49 -0.08
N THR A 7 -20.39 -7.42 -0.77
CA THR A 7 -19.27 -7.42 -1.70
C THR A 7 -17.93 -7.41 -0.97
N ALA A 8 -17.89 -6.93 0.27
CA ALA A 8 -16.68 -6.79 1.09
C ALA A 8 -15.53 -6.11 0.33
N ALA A 9 -15.84 -5.06 -0.45
CA ALA A 9 -14.86 -4.38 -1.28
C ALA A 9 -13.90 -3.55 -0.44
N ASP A 10 -12.60 -3.74 -0.59
CA ASP A 10 -11.54 -3.04 0.14
C ASP A 10 -11.64 -1.51 0.02
N TYR A 11 -12.05 -1.04 -1.16
CA TYR A 11 -12.22 0.39 -1.46
C TYR A 11 -13.65 0.91 -1.24
N SER A 12 -14.51 0.19 -0.52
CA SER A 12 -15.88 0.63 -0.22
C SER A 12 -15.91 1.96 0.55
N TYR A 13 -14.89 2.25 1.35
CA TYR A 13 -14.76 3.50 2.09
C TYR A 13 -14.79 4.75 1.20
N MET A 14 -14.41 4.65 -0.07
CA MET A 14 -14.44 5.76 -1.03
C MET A 14 -15.86 6.32 -1.27
N PHE A 15 -16.90 5.57 -0.92
CA PHE A 15 -18.30 6.02 -1.00
C PHE A 15 -18.78 6.75 0.26
N ASN A 16 -17.98 6.86 1.31
CA ASN A 16 -18.36 7.49 2.59
C ASN A 16 -18.84 8.94 2.43
N GLY A 17 -18.33 9.67 1.43
CA GLY A 17 -18.73 11.04 1.11
C GLY A 17 -20.08 11.16 0.41
N ILE A 18 -20.67 10.06 -0.06
CA ILE A 18 -21.98 10.06 -0.72
C ILE A 18 -23.09 9.95 0.33
N ALA A 19 -24.11 10.81 0.25
CA ALA A 19 -25.21 10.79 1.17
C ALA A 19 -25.92 9.42 1.17
N GLY A 20 -26.30 8.96 2.36
CA GLY A 20 -26.99 7.68 2.55
C GLY A 20 -26.10 6.44 2.56
N TYR A 21 -24.76 6.58 2.41
CA TYR A 21 -23.83 5.46 2.60
C TYR A 21 -23.91 4.91 4.05
N PRO A 22 -23.77 3.60 4.27
CA PRO A 22 -23.63 2.51 3.28
C PRO A 22 -24.95 1.96 2.73
N ASP A 23 -26.08 2.22 3.39
CA ASP A 23 -27.31 1.47 3.22
C ASP A 23 -28.11 1.87 1.96
N ASN A 24 -28.11 3.17 1.63
CA ASN A 24 -28.89 3.69 0.50
C ASN A 24 -28.24 4.94 -0.08
N LEU A 25 -27.30 4.74 -1.00
CA LEU A 25 -26.60 5.84 -1.67
C LEU A 25 -27.59 6.76 -2.38
N ASP A 26 -27.50 8.05 -2.12
CA ASP A 26 -28.29 9.07 -2.82
C ASP A 26 -27.69 9.33 -4.22
N VAL A 27 -27.91 8.35 -5.10
CA VAL A 27 -27.49 8.34 -6.49
C VAL A 27 -28.70 8.04 -7.36
N THR A 28 -29.02 8.94 -8.27
CA THR A 28 -30.18 8.81 -9.12
C THR A 28 -29.84 9.01 -10.59
N ALA A 29 -30.49 8.24 -11.46
CA ALA A 29 -30.42 8.41 -12.91
C ALA A 29 -31.66 9.12 -13.43
N SER A 30 -31.49 10.00 -14.44
CA SER A 30 -32.64 10.62 -15.16
C SER A 30 -33.41 9.55 -15.92
N GLU A 31 -34.70 9.85 -16.24
CA GLU A 31 -35.59 8.94 -16.99
C GLU A 31 -35.01 8.56 -18.36
N ASP A 32 -34.27 9.46 -19.00
CA ASP A 32 -33.65 9.22 -20.31
C ASP A 32 -32.29 8.49 -20.19
N GLY A 33 -31.83 8.16 -18.97
CA GLY A 33 -30.59 7.46 -18.71
C GLY A 33 -29.31 8.24 -19.04
N LYS A 34 -29.39 9.57 -19.25
CA LYS A 34 -28.23 10.38 -19.68
C LYS A 34 -27.60 11.22 -18.59
N THR A 35 -28.25 11.37 -17.45
CA THR A 35 -27.79 12.15 -16.32
C THR A 35 -27.72 11.27 -15.08
N LEU A 36 -26.58 11.24 -14.43
CA LEU A 36 -26.40 10.66 -13.10
C LEU A 36 -26.25 11.79 -12.10
N THR A 37 -27.06 11.78 -11.06
CA THR A 37 -26.99 12.74 -9.96
C THR A 37 -26.48 12.03 -8.71
N VAL A 38 -25.42 12.56 -8.12
CA VAL A 38 -24.84 12.07 -6.87
C VAL A 38 -24.95 13.18 -5.85
N VAL A 39 -25.56 12.90 -4.69
CA VAL A 39 -25.66 13.84 -3.59
C VAL A 39 -24.55 13.52 -2.57
N LEU A 40 -23.73 14.51 -2.24
CA LEU A 40 -22.67 14.38 -1.25
C LEU A 40 -23.20 14.75 0.14
N SER A 41 -22.72 14.07 1.19
CA SER A 41 -23.07 14.36 2.59
C SER A 41 -22.45 15.66 3.09
N ALA A 42 -21.33 16.09 2.49
CA ALA A 42 -20.62 17.34 2.74
C ALA A 42 -19.83 17.76 1.50
N PRO A 43 -19.36 19.02 1.40
CA PRO A 43 -18.43 19.41 0.34
C PRO A 43 -17.18 18.51 0.34
N CYS A 44 -16.82 18.00 -0.84
CA CYS A 44 -15.69 17.09 -1.04
C CYS A 44 -14.82 17.61 -2.18
N ALA A 45 -13.66 18.17 -1.84
CA ALA A 45 -12.76 18.79 -2.82
C ALA A 45 -12.15 17.78 -3.80
N TYR A 46 -11.98 16.53 -3.38
CA TYR A 46 -11.37 15.44 -4.14
C TYR A 46 -12.40 14.50 -4.82
N PHE A 47 -13.69 14.85 -4.84
CA PHE A 47 -14.72 13.95 -5.38
C PHE A 47 -14.52 13.61 -6.87
N LEU A 48 -13.96 14.52 -7.66
CA LEU A 48 -13.67 14.25 -9.08
C LEU A 48 -12.49 13.27 -9.23
N ASP A 49 -11.53 13.30 -8.34
CA ASP A 49 -10.44 12.31 -8.30
C ASP A 49 -11.00 10.92 -7.97
N LEU A 50 -11.90 10.84 -6.98
CA LEU A 50 -12.63 9.59 -6.68
C LEU A 50 -13.39 9.07 -7.88
N ALA A 51 -14.09 9.95 -8.62
CA ALA A 51 -14.85 9.57 -9.81
C ALA A 51 -13.97 9.02 -10.95
N ALA A 52 -12.68 9.37 -10.97
CA ALA A 52 -11.68 8.85 -11.90
C ALA A 52 -11.02 7.54 -11.42
N PHE A 53 -11.21 7.15 -10.16
CA PHE A 53 -10.62 5.95 -9.60
C PHE A 53 -11.40 4.68 -10.01
N PRO A 54 -10.73 3.53 -10.24
CA PRO A 54 -11.37 2.31 -10.76
C PRO A 54 -12.60 1.82 -9.98
N THR A 55 -12.67 2.06 -8.66
CA THR A 55 -13.84 1.68 -7.83
C THR A 55 -15.14 2.34 -8.31
N PHE A 56 -15.05 3.53 -8.94
CA PHE A 56 -16.19 4.27 -9.50
C PHE A 56 -16.48 3.90 -10.97
N TYR A 57 -15.68 3.05 -11.60
CA TYR A 57 -15.93 2.68 -12.99
C TYR A 57 -17.24 1.90 -13.13
N ALA A 58 -17.97 2.22 -14.17
CA ALA A 58 -19.23 1.55 -14.47
C ALA A 58 -18.98 0.10 -14.90
N VAL A 59 -19.73 -0.83 -14.29
CA VAL A 59 -19.74 -2.23 -14.66
C VAL A 59 -21.14 -2.63 -15.12
N LYS A 60 -21.25 -3.53 -16.10
CA LYS A 60 -22.53 -4.02 -16.59
C LYS A 60 -23.12 -5.00 -15.58
N GLN A 61 -24.27 -4.66 -14.97
CA GLN A 61 -24.93 -5.48 -13.95
C GLN A 61 -25.13 -6.93 -14.40
N GLU A 62 -25.66 -7.15 -15.61
CA GLU A 62 -25.87 -8.49 -16.16
C GLU A 62 -24.59 -9.32 -16.20
N THR A 63 -23.44 -8.73 -16.58
CA THR A 63 -22.15 -9.41 -16.62
C THR A 63 -21.71 -9.86 -15.23
N VAL A 64 -21.91 -9.01 -14.21
CA VAL A 64 -21.55 -9.31 -12.82
C VAL A 64 -22.44 -10.41 -12.25
N GLU A 65 -23.77 -10.25 -12.37
CA GLU A 65 -24.73 -11.12 -11.68
C GLU A 65 -24.97 -12.46 -12.37
N SER A 66 -24.65 -12.58 -13.66
CA SER A 66 -24.75 -13.84 -14.40
C SER A 66 -23.48 -14.69 -14.35
N ALA A 67 -22.42 -14.20 -13.72
CA ALA A 67 -21.17 -14.95 -13.62
C ALA A 67 -21.34 -16.22 -12.77
N GLU A 68 -20.78 -17.32 -13.22
CA GLU A 68 -20.78 -18.59 -12.48
C GLU A 68 -20.09 -18.40 -11.13
N GLY A 69 -20.75 -18.83 -10.05
CA GLY A 69 -20.25 -18.67 -8.69
C GLY A 69 -20.51 -17.30 -8.06
N TYR A 70 -21.17 -16.36 -8.74
CA TYR A 70 -21.56 -15.09 -8.15
C TYR A 70 -22.54 -15.28 -6.98
N LEU A 71 -23.59 -16.09 -7.17
CA LEU A 71 -24.51 -16.48 -6.12
C LEU A 71 -24.27 -17.89 -5.63
N GLY A 72 -24.47 -18.10 -4.33
CA GLY A 72 -24.55 -19.43 -3.72
C GLY A 72 -25.91 -20.10 -3.93
N ASP A 73 -26.01 -21.35 -3.49
CA ASP A 73 -27.23 -22.15 -3.56
C ASP A 73 -28.41 -21.53 -2.77
N ASP A 74 -28.12 -20.71 -1.77
CA ASP A 74 -29.10 -20.00 -0.94
C ASP A 74 -29.49 -18.62 -1.53
N GLY A 75 -28.90 -18.24 -2.65
CA GLY A 75 -29.12 -16.96 -3.32
C GLY A 75 -28.34 -15.78 -2.75
N SER A 76 -27.47 -16.00 -1.78
CA SER A 76 -26.57 -14.97 -1.27
C SER A 76 -25.38 -14.76 -2.22
N VAL A 77 -24.78 -13.55 -2.20
CA VAL A 77 -23.56 -13.27 -2.95
C VAL A 77 -22.39 -14.04 -2.35
N GLN A 78 -21.84 -14.98 -3.10
CA GLN A 78 -20.72 -15.83 -2.69
C GLN A 78 -19.39 -15.29 -3.21
N ASN A 79 -19.31 -14.99 -4.50
CA ASN A 79 -18.10 -14.45 -5.10
C ASN A 79 -18.42 -13.19 -5.93
N PRO A 80 -18.34 -12.01 -5.34
CA PRO A 80 -18.65 -10.76 -6.04
C PRO A 80 -17.64 -10.40 -7.14
N GLY A 81 -16.48 -11.08 -7.18
CA GLY A 81 -15.44 -10.95 -8.20
C GLY A 81 -15.52 -11.97 -9.33
N ALA A 82 -16.41 -12.96 -9.26
CA ALA A 82 -16.49 -14.08 -10.21
C ALA A 82 -16.48 -13.68 -11.68
N TRP A 83 -17.10 -12.54 -12.02
CA TRP A 83 -17.22 -12.02 -13.38
C TRP A 83 -15.89 -11.59 -14.03
N ALA A 84 -14.83 -11.40 -13.25
CA ALA A 84 -13.55 -10.85 -13.70
C ALA A 84 -12.36 -11.78 -13.35
N LEU A 85 -12.61 -13.07 -13.14
CA LEU A 85 -11.56 -14.06 -12.86
C LEU A 85 -10.91 -14.62 -14.14
N GLU A 86 -11.54 -14.42 -15.28
CA GLU A 86 -11.08 -14.89 -16.58
C GLU A 86 -11.22 -13.80 -17.64
N ALA A 87 -10.53 -13.94 -18.76
CA ALA A 87 -10.65 -13.05 -19.89
C ALA A 87 -12.07 -13.08 -20.53
N GLY A 88 -12.42 -12.03 -21.28
CA GLY A 88 -13.63 -11.98 -22.09
C GLY A 88 -14.82 -11.23 -21.47
N PHE A 89 -14.68 -10.64 -20.28
CA PHE A 89 -15.72 -9.80 -19.71
C PHE A 89 -15.89 -8.47 -20.46
N VAL A 90 -17.09 -7.87 -20.36
CA VAL A 90 -17.42 -6.60 -21.02
C VAL A 90 -16.62 -5.45 -20.37
N SER A 91 -15.98 -4.65 -21.20
CA SER A 91 -15.21 -3.47 -20.78
C SER A 91 -15.70 -2.23 -21.53
N SER A 92 -15.77 -1.09 -20.84
CA SER A 92 -15.95 0.24 -21.42
C SER A 92 -14.63 1.00 -21.64
N GLY A 93 -13.50 0.41 -21.29
CA GLY A 93 -12.16 0.99 -21.43
C GLY A 93 -11.61 0.93 -22.85
N ALA A 94 -10.43 1.50 -23.04
CA ALA A 94 -9.72 1.54 -24.33
C ALA A 94 -9.37 0.15 -24.89
N TYR A 95 -9.24 -0.82 -24.01
CA TYR A 95 -8.90 -2.21 -24.33
C TYR A 95 -9.85 -3.18 -23.64
N THR A 96 -9.94 -4.39 -24.17
CA THR A 96 -10.62 -5.53 -23.58
C THR A 96 -9.58 -6.64 -23.32
N LEU A 97 -9.67 -7.30 -22.16
CA LEU A 97 -8.85 -8.47 -21.85
C LEU A 97 -9.35 -9.67 -22.67
N THR A 98 -8.55 -10.11 -23.61
CA THR A 98 -8.93 -11.17 -24.57
C THR A 98 -8.28 -12.52 -24.26
N GLU A 99 -7.14 -12.54 -23.57
CA GLU A 99 -6.47 -13.76 -23.11
C GLU A 99 -5.84 -13.52 -21.74
N TRP A 100 -5.97 -14.49 -20.85
CA TRP A 100 -5.31 -14.50 -19.56
C TRP A 100 -4.79 -15.89 -19.26
N LYS A 101 -3.48 -16.05 -19.27
CA LYS A 101 -2.77 -17.22 -18.78
C LYS A 101 -2.25 -16.88 -17.39
N HIS A 102 -2.92 -17.38 -16.38
CA HIS A 102 -2.59 -17.08 -14.99
C HIS A 102 -1.13 -17.37 -14.68
N ASN A 103 -0.45 -16.43 -14.00
CA ASN A 103 0.98 -16.46 -13.68
C ASN A 103 1.94 -16.50 -14.89
N GLU A 104 1.46 -16.23 -16.10
CA GLU A 104 2.26 -16.22 -17.31
C GLU A 104 2.09 -14.93 -18.09
N SER A 105 0.87 -14.65 -18.60
CA SER A 105 0.63 -13.50 -19.46
C SER A 105 -0.81 -13.02 -19.50
N MET A 106 -1.00 -11.75 -19.89
CA MET A 106 -2.29 -11.17 -20.26
C MET A 106 -2.20 -10.51 -21.63
N VAL A 107 -3.25 -10.66 -22.44
CA VAL A 107 -3.39 -9.98 -23.74
C VAL A 107 -4.62 -9.11 -23.73
N TYR A 108 -4.42 -7.84 -24.01
CA TYR A 108 -5.48 -6.84 -24.17
C TYR A 108 -5.54 -6.42 -25.64
N THR A 109 -6.75 -6.42 -26.21
CA THR A 109 -7.00 -5.97 -27.57
C THR A 109 -7.80 -4.69 -27.56
N LYS A 110 -7.47 -3.77 -28.45
CA LYS A 110 -8.16 -2.49 -28.62
C LYS A 110 -9.68 -2.67 -28.72
N ASN A 111 -10.40 -1.88 -27.91
CA ASN A 111 -11.84 -1.90 -27.87
C ASN A 111 -12.42 -0.93 -28.92
N PRO A 112 -13.04 -1.42 -30.01
CA PRO A 112 -13.59 -0.55 -31.05
C PRO A 112 -14.82 0.26 -30.59
N TYR A 113 -15.39 -0.09 -29.43
CA TYR A 113 -16.55 0.60 -28.83
C TYR A 113 -16.15 1.62 -27.76
N TYR A 114 -14.86 1.78 -27.51
CA TYR A 114 -14.38 2.81 -26.61
C TYR A 114 -14.73 4.20 -27.16
N TRP A 115 -15.19 5.12 -26.30
CA TRP A 115 -15.66 6.42 -26.74
C TRP A 115 -14.63 7.23 -27.52
N ASP A 116 -13.34 7.02 -27.29
CA ASP A 116 -12.20 7.69 -27.94
C ASP A 116 -11.30 6.69 -28.69
N ALA A 117 -11.90 5.65 -29.28
CA ALA A 117 -11.17 4.59 -29.97
C ALA A 117 -10.25 5.08 -31.10
N GLU A 118 -10.60 6.21 -31.75
CA GLU A 118 -9.81 6.79 -32.85
C GLU A 118 -8.42 7.26 -32.38
N ASN A 119 -8.30 7.67 -31.13
CA ASN A 119 -7.04 8.12 -30.53
C ASN A 119 -6.21 6.99 -29.89
N VAL A 120 -6.78 5.80 -29.72
CA VAL A 120 -6.05 4.61 -29.25
C VAL A 120 -5.18 4.08 -30.39
N LYS A 121 -3.87 4.10 -30.23
CA LYS A 121 -2.91 3.80 -31.32
C LYS A 121 -2.43 2.38 -31.33
N LEU A 122 -2.22 1.76 -30.17
CA LEU A 122 -1.79 0.38 -30.07
C LEU A 122 -2.99 -0.56 -30.25
N GLU A 123 -2.84 -1.56 -31.08
CA GLU A 123 -3.90 -2.54 -31.32
C GLU A 123 -3.94 -3.62 -30.24
N THR A 124 -2.79 -3.95 -29.68
CA THR A 124 -2.61 -5.01 -28.68
C THR A 124 -1.63 -4.56 -27.61
N LEU A 125 -1.90 -4.93 -26.35
CA LEU A 125 -0.98 -4.85 -25.23
C LEU A 125 -0.78 -6.26 -24.68
N GLU A 126 0.46 -6.67 -24.57
CA GLU A 126 0.84 -7.97 -24.01
C GLU A 126 1.61 -7.76 -22.71
N PHE A 127 1.18 -8.39 -21.64
CA PHE A 127 1.81 -8.30 -20.33
C PHE A 127 2.44 -9.64 -19.96
N MET A 128 3.71 -9.60 -19.58
CA MET A 128 4.37 -10.69 -18.87
C MET A 128 4.02 -10.59 -17.39
N LEU A 129 3.53 -11.68 -16.79
CA LEU A 129 3.22 -11.77 -15.37
C LEU A 129 4.36 -12.48 -14.64
N SER A 130 5.20 -11.74 -13.96
CA SER A 130 6.34 -12.24 -13.20
C SER A 130 6.56 -11.39 -11.95
N ALA A 131 6.98 -12.02 -10.85
CA ALA A 131 7.48 -11.34 -9.64
C ALA A 131 9.03 -11.33 -9.58
N ASP A 132 9.70 -11.88 -10.58
CA ASP A 132 11.17 -11.96 -10.65
C ASP A 132 11.71 -10.76 -11.44
N ASP A 133 12.20 -9.74 -10.71
CA ASP A 133 12.76 -8.51 -11.28
C ASP A 133 13.93 -8.81 -12.25
N THR A 134 14.72 -9.85 -11.97
CA THR A 134 15.86 -10.25 -12.82
C THR A 134 15.36 -10.81 -14.16
N ALA A 135 14.32 -11.65 -14.13
CA ALA A 135 13.71 -12.20 -15.34
C ALA A 135 13.04 -11.10 -16.18
N ILE A 136 12.34 -10.16 -15.55
CA ILE A 136 11.72 -9.00 -16.21
C ILE A 136 12.79 -8.15 -16.88
N TYR A 137 13.86 -7.81 -16.16
CA TYR A 137 14.95 -7.00 -16.69
C TYR A 137 15.71 -7.69 -17.83
N ALA A 138 15.91 -9.00 -17.73
CA ALA A 138 16.51 -9.80 -18.81
C ALA A 138 15.64 -9.79 -20.08
N ALA A 139 14.32 -9.92 -19.94
CA ALA A 139 13.39 -9.87 -21.06
C ALA A 139 13.37 -8.48 -21.74
N TYR A 140 13.47 -7.40 -20.99
CA TYR A 140 13.64 -6.05 -21.54
C TYR A 140 14.96 -5.92 -22.31
N ASN A 141 16.07 -6.35 -21.74
CA ASN A 141 17.38 -6.28 -22.37
C ASN A 141 17.50 -7.15 -23.63
N SER A 142 16.73 -8.26 -23.74
CA SER A 142 16.67 -9.09 -24.95
C SER A 142 15.75 -8.51 -26.04
N GLY A 143 14.93 -7.51 -25.69
CA GLY A 143 13.95 -6.91 -26.61
C GLY A 143 12.64 -7.68 -26.67
N ASP A 144 12.37 -8.55 -25.69
CA ASP A 144 11.09 -9.27 -25.56
C ASP A 144 10.02 -8.38 -24.89
N LEU A 145 10.44 -7.35 -24.14
CA LEU A 145 9.57 -6.34 -23.53
C LEU A 145 9.98 -4.94 -24.00
N ASP A 146 9.00 -4.11 -24.34
CA ASP A 146 9.18 -2.72 -24.74
C ASP A 146 9.21 -1.74 -23.54
N PHE A 147 8.64 -2.16 -22.41
CA PHE A 147 8.51 -1.37 -21.18
C PHE A 147 8.52 -2.29 -19.96
N ILE A 148 9.18 -1.83 -18.91
CA ILE A 148 9.14 -2.44 -17.58
C ILE A 148 8.99 -1.34 -16.53
N ASP A 149 8.33 -1.61 -15.42
CA ASP A 149 8.11 -0.66 -14.32
C ASP A 149 9.00 -0.93 -13.09
N THR A 150 9.81 -1.98 -13.16
CA THR A 150 10.75 -2.37 -12.11
C THR A 150 12.08 -2.84 -12.71
N VAL A 151 13.14 -2.69 -11.94
CA VAL A 151 14.48 -3.21 -12.24
C VAL A 151 15.07 -3.85 -10.99
N PRO A 152 15.98 -4.84 -11.10
CA PRO A 152 16.70 -5.36 -9.95
C PRO A 152 17.39 -4.23 -9.18
N ASN A 153 17.35 -4.30 -7.85
CA ASN A 153 17.90 -3.25 -6.99
C ASN A 153 19.39 -2.97 -7.28
N ASP A 154 20.16 -4.03 -7.56
CA ASP A 154 21.59 -3.93 -7.86
C ASP A 154 21.92 -3.22 -9.19
N GLU A 155 20.95 -3.11 -10.07
CA GLU A 155 21.12 -2.46 -11.39
C GLU A 155 20.85 -0.95 -11.34
N ILE A 156 20.15 -0.43 -10.34
CA ILE A 156 19.69 0.96 -10.28
C ILE A 156 20.85 1.94 -10.47
N GLN A 157 21.96 1.75 -9.76
CA GLN A 157 23.12 2.65 -9.85
C GLN A 157 23.69 2.75 -11.28
N SER A 158 23.71 1.62 -11.99
CA SER A 158 24.20 1.58 -13.37
C SER A 158 23.24 2.25 -14.36
N LEU A 159 21.97 2.37 -13.98
CA LEU A 159 20.89 2.89 -14.82
C LEU A 159 20.64 4.40 -14.63
N LEU A 160 21.12 5.02 -13.57
CA LEU A 160 20.85 6.43 -13.27
C LEU A 160 21.22 7.40 -14.39
N GLU A 161 22.22 7.07 -15.22
CA GLU A 161 22.62 7.88 -16.38
C GLU A 161 22.03 7.36 -17.70
N ASN A 162 21.24 6.28 -17.69
CA ASN A 162 20.60 5.75 -18.87
C ASN A 162 19.39 6.61 -19.26
N PRO A 163 19.32 7.17 -20.48
CA PRO A 163 18.20 8.01 -20.90
C PRO A 163 16.86 7.27 -21.00
N GLU A 164 16.85 5.94 -20.98
CA GLU A 164 15.64 5.12 -20.96
C GLU A 164 15.16 4.82 -19.55
N PHE A 165 15.97 5.11 -18.53
CA PHE A 165 15.58 4.95 -17.12
C PHE A 165 14.97 6.25 -16.59
N HIS A 166 13.73 6.19 -16.15
CA HIS A 166 12.97 7.33 -15.67
C HIS A 166 12.59 7.16 -14.22
N ILE A 167 12.93 8.13 -13.38
CA ILE A 167 12.45 8.22 -11.99
C ILE A 167 11.18 9.06 -12.01
N VAL A 168 10.10 8.52 -11.43
CA VAL A 168 8.81 9.19 -11.36
C VAL A 168 8.40 9.34 -9.90
N ASP A 169 8.28 10.59 -9.44
CA ASP A 169 7.82 10.90 -8.09
C ASP A 169 6.38 10.42 -7.86
N GLN A 170 6.13 9.84 -6.71
CA GLN A 170 4.81 9.35 -6.30
C GLN A 170 4.35 10.04 -5.02
N LEU A 171 3.05 10.29 -4.90
CA LEU A 171 2.44 10.68 -3.63
C LEU A 171 2.28 9.44 -2.76
N GLY A 172 3.36 8.99 -2.18
CA GLY A 172 3.39 7.75 -1.42
C GLY A 172 4.34 7.79 -0.24
N THR A 173 4.02 7.03 0.80
CA THR A 173 4.87 6.81 1.96
C THR A 173 4.96 5.32 2.24
N TYR A 174 6.19 4.79 2.28
CA TYR A 174 6.47 3.42 2.67
C TYR A 174 7.03 3.39 4.08
N TYR A 175 6.62 2.39 4.85
CA TYR A 175 6.96 2.26 6.26
C TYR A 175 6.89 0.79 6.70
N ILE A 176 7.42 0.50 7.86
CA ILE A 176 7.11 -0.75 8.57
C ILE A 176 5.96 -0.50 9.54
N CYS A 177 5.09 -1.47 9.71
CA CYS A 177 3.97 -1.40 10.64
C CYS A 177 4.04 -2.52 11.68
N PHE A 178 3.53 -2.23 12.86
CA PHE A 178 3.43 -3.16 13.97
C PHE A 178 2.01 -3.67 14.11
N ASN A 179 1.82 -4.97 14.19
CA ASN A 179 0.56 -5.51 14.68
C ASN A 179 0.47 -5.24 16.19
N VAL A 180 -0.39 -4.32 16.60
CA VAL A 180 -0.50 -3.93 18.02
C VAL A 180 -1.07 -5.04 18.91
N LYS A 181 -1.58 -6.13 18.32
CA LYS A 181 -2.06 -7.35 19.01
C LYS A 181 -1.08 -8.50 18.96
N SER A 182 0.11 -8.30 18.40
CA SER A 182 1.15 -9.34 18.35
C SER A 182 1.56 -9.78 19.77
N ASP A 183 1.89 -11.05 19.88
CA ASP A 183 2.49 -11.62 21.09
C ASP A 183 3.83 -10.96 21.48
N LEU A 184 4.49 -10.26 20.54
CA LEU A 184 5.64 -9.42 20.81
C LEU A 184 5.38 -8.40 21.95
N PHE A 185 4.15 -7.94 22.09
CA PHE A 185 3.74 -6.97 23.11
C PHE A 185 2.97 -7.64 24.28
N ALA A 186 2.90 -8.97 24.33
CA ALA A 186 2.16 -9.68 25.38
C ALA A 186 2.70 -9.35 26.78
N GLY A 187 1.79 -9.07 27.70
CA GLY A 187 2.11 -8.71 29.08
C GLY A 187 2.71 -7.32 29.30
N LYS A 188 2.83 -6.51 28.25
CA LYS A 188 3.29 -5.11 28.35
C LYS A 188 2.11 -4.18 28.61
N THR A 189 2.37 -3.08 29.33
CA THR A 189 1.40 -1.98 29.37
C THR A 189 1.37 -1.23 28.02
N VAL A 190 0.37 -0.37 27.83
CA VAL A 190 0.27 0.45 26.61
C VAL A 190 1.53 1.31 26.41
N GLU A 191 2.04 1.89 27.49
CA GLU A 191 3.25 2.70 27.49
C GLU A 191 4.49 1.87 27.15
N GLN A 192 4.64 0.69 27.76
CA GLN A 192 5.77 -0.22 27.48
C GLN A 192 5.75 -0.70 26.02
N ALA A 193 4.59 -1.06 25.49
CA ALA A 193 4.46 -1.43 24.09
C ALA A 193 4.76 -0.26 23.13
N ALA A 194 4.39 0.98 23.52
CA ALA A 194 4.75 2.17 22.76
C ALA A 194 6.27 2.44 22.80
N ASP A 195 6.89 2.28 23.97
CA ASP A 195 8.35 2.43 24.15
C ASP A 195 9.11 1.41 23.30
N MET A 196 8.65 0.15 23.22
CA MET A 196 9.24 -0.87 22.34
C MET A 196 9.19 -0.45 20.87
N ARG A 197 8.02 0.01 20.38
CA ARG A 197 7.91 0.47 18.98
C ARG A 197 8.79 1.67 18.69
N LYS A 198 8.87 2.63 19.61
CA LYS A 198 9.79 3.78 19.49
C LYS A 198 11.24 3.34 19.48
N ALA A 199 11.62 2.39 20.35
CA ALA A 199 12.97 1.85 20.40
C ALA A 199 13.37 1.22 19.07
N PHE A 200 12.54 0.34 18.52
CA PHE A 200 12.79 -0.25 17.19
C PHE A 200 12.92 0.81 16.11
N SER A 201 12.07 1.85 16.16
CA SER A 201 12.11 2.97 15.22
C SER A 201 13.44 3.75 15.29
N LYS A 202 14.01 3.93 16.48
CA LYS A 202 15.27 4.65 16.70
C LYS A 202 16.52 3.89 16.23
N LEU A 203 16.43 2.56 16.09
CA LEU A 203 17.54 1.70 15.69
C LEU A 203 17.71 1.63 14.16
N ILE A 204 16.70 1.98 13.38
CA ILE A 204 16.72 1.83 11.91
C ILE A 204 17.48 2.98 11.26
N ASP A 205 18.53 2.66 10.53
CA ASP A 205 19.29 3.59 9.68
C ASP A 205 18.54 3.84 8.35
N ARG A 206 17.65 4.80 8.37
CA ARG A 206 16.82 5.16 7.21
C ARG A 206 17.64 5.77 6.08
N GLN A 207 18.70 6.53 6.42
CA GLN A 207 19.52 7.13 5.39
C GLN A 207 20.31 6.07 4.62
N TYR A 208 20.86 5.08 5.34
CA TYR A 208 21.52 3.95 4.71
C TYR A 208 20.57 3.18 3.77
N ILE A 209 19.33 2.93 4.19
CA ILE A 209 18.31 2.28 3.36
C ILE A 209 18.04 3.10 2.09
N ILE A 210 17.88 4.42 2.20
CA ILE A 210 17.66 5.31 1.05
C ILE A 210 18.84 5.27 0.10
N ASP A 211 20.07 5.35 0.61
CA ASP A 211 21.27 5.45 -0.21
C ASP A 211 21.65 4.13 -0.88
N THR A 212 21.34 2.99 -0.25
CA THR A 212 21.77 1.67 -0.72
C THR A 212 20.66 0.84 -1.37
N VAL A 213 19.41 1.01 -0.93
CA VAL A 213 18.25 0.27 -1.47
C VAL A 213 17.36 1.19 -2.30
N GLY A 214 16.98 2.34 -1.79
CA GLY A 214 16.13 3.31 -2.48
C GLY A 214 16.75 3.84 -3.76
N GLN A 215 17.91 4.48 -3.65
CA GLN A 215 18.80 4.94 -4.72
C GLN A 215 18.22 5.94 -5.74
N THR A 216 16.94 6.27 -5.68
CA THR A 216 16.24 7.10 -6.66
C THR A 216 15.69 8.41 -6.10
N GLY A 217 16.25 8.88 -4.96
CA GLY A 217 15.96 10.19 -4.39
C GLY A 217 14.81 10.21 -3.39
N GLN A 218 14.48 9.05 -2.81
CA GLN A 218 13.54 8.96 -1.69
C GLN A 218 14.02 9.81 -0.52
N LYS A 219 13.08 10.26 0.31
CA LYS A 219 13.35 11.04 1.51
C LYS A 219 12.87 10.31 2.75
N ILE A 220 13.51 10.57 3.89
CA ILE A 220 13.02 10.10 5.19
C ILE A 220 11.66 10.75 5.46
N ALA A 221 10.63 9.93 5.68
CA ALA A 221 9.29 10.41 5.95
C ALA A 221 9.15 10.83 7.42
N ALA A 222 8.63 12.02 7.67
CA ALA A 222 8.31 12.50 9.01
C ALA A 222 6.89 12.14 9.45
N THR A 223 5.98 11.89 8.50
CA THR A 223 4.58 11.52 8.73
C THR A 223 4.11 10.53 7.66
N PHE A 224 2.90 9.98 7.82
CA PHE A 224 2.27 9.13 6.78
C PHE A 224 1.86 9.92 5.53
N ILE A 225 1.67 11.25 5.64
CA ILE A 225 1.28 12.10 4.52
C ILE A 225 2.56 12.51 3.77
N PRO A 226 2.70 12.17 2.47
CA PRO A 226 3.86 12.54 1.67
C PRO A 226 3.91 14.06 1.38
N GLU A 227 5.09 14.55 1.01
CA GLU A 227 5.24 15.89 0.47
C GLU A 227 4.46 16.03 -0.85
N GLY A 228 3.94 17.24 -1.11
CA GLY A 228 3.21 17.52 -2.35
C GLY A 228 1.73 17.18 -2.32
N MET A 229 1.22 16.56 -1.26
CA MET A 229 -0.22 16.30 -1.11
C MET A 229 -1.00 17.62 -1.02
N ALA A 230 -2.14 17.72 -1.73
CA ALA A 230 -2.98 18.91 -1.74
C ALA A 230 -3.69 19.12 -0.40
N ASP A 231 -3.99 20.38 -0.07
CA ASP A 231 -4.76 20.79 1.11
C ASP A 231 -6.28 20.93 0.88
N GLY A 232 -6.73 20.65 -0.35
CA GLY A 232 -8.13 20.83 -0.77
C GLY A 232 -8.53 22.30 -1.03
N ASN A 233 -7.63 23.26 -0.84
CA ASN A 233 -7.87 24.70 -1.03
C ASN A 233 -6.97 25.35 -2.07
N GLY A 234 -6.25 24.54 -2.82
CA GLY A 234 -5.33 24.97 -3.90
C GLY A 234 -3.87 25.14 -3.45
N GLY A 235 -3.54 24.73 -2.22
CA GLY A 235 -2.20 24.68 -1.66
C GLY A 235 -1.72 23.26 -1.39
N ILE A 236 -0.58 23.18 -0.68
CA ILE A 236 0.07 21.93 -0.25
C ILE A 236 -0.14 21.75 1.25
N PHE A 237 -0.64 20.58 1.65
CA PHE A 237 -1.00 20.28 3.04
C PHE A 237 0.17 20.44 4.02
N LYS A 238 1.37 20.01 3.64
CA LYS A 238 2.59 20.12 4.49
C LYS A 238 3.43 21.35 4.17
N ALA A 239 2.89 22.35 3.50
CA ALA A 239 3.59 23.61 3.35
C ALA A 239 3.65 24.34 4.69
N ASN A 240 4.87 24.61 5.19
CA ASN A 240 5.06 25.43 6.36
C ASN A 240 4.72 26.89 6.02
N ASP A 241 3.96 27.54 6.88
CA ASP A 241 3.56 28.94 6.76
C ASP A 241 3.60 29.67 8.12
N ASP A 242 3.15 30.92 8.16
CA ASP A 242 3.13 31.72 9.37
C ASP A 242 2.14 31.19 10.43
N ALA A 243 1.18 30.36 10.04
CA ALA A 243 0.16 29.82 10.93
C ALA A 243 0.60 28.51 11.58
N TYR A 244 1.35 27.66 10.85
CA TYR A 244 1.77 26.35 11.32
C TYR A 244 3.05 25.87 10.66
N THR A 245 3.92 25.27 11.47
CA THR A 245 5.12 24.57 11.01
C THR A 245 4.99 23.09 11.37
N PHE A 246 5.04 22.23 10.37
CA PHE A 246 5.02 20.79 10.60
C PHE A 246 6.32 20.35 11.29
N PRO A 247 6.23 19.67 12.44
CA PRO A 247 7.40 19.15 13.11
C PRO A 247 8.06 18.05 12.30
N ASP A 248 9.38 17.96 12.38
CA ASP A 248 10.13 16.80 11.89
C ASP A 248 9.98 15.59 12.83
N ALA A 249 10.52 14.45 12.40
CA ALA A 249 10.41 13.23 13.18
C ALA A 249 11.18 13.27 14.49
N GLU A 250 12.30 13.99 14.55
CA GLU A 250 13.09 14.18 15.76
C GLU A 250 12.31 15.00 16.81
N ALA A 251 11.67 16.09 16.39
CA ALA A 251 10.82 16.90 17.26
C ALA A 251 9.61 16.12 17.81
N LEU A 252 9.11 15.12 17.05
CA LEU A 252 8.07 14.19 17.50
C LEU A 252 8.61 13.09 18.45
N GLY A 253 9.93 12.91 18.53
CA GLY A 253 10.59 11.96 19.41
C GLY A 253 10.51 10.48 18.98
N TYR A 254 10.19 10.22 17.71
CA TYR A 254 10.09 8.85 17.19
C TYR A 254 11.44 8.33 16.68
N TYR A 255 12.19 9.13 15.95
CA TYR A 255 13.53 8.88 15.42
C TYR A 255 14.16 10.20 15.00
N GLY A 256 15.47 10.21 14.76
CA GLY A 256 16.22 11.36 14.22
C GLY A 256 16.79 11.04 12.84
N GLU A 257 17.66 11.93 12.35
CA GLU A 257 18.44 11.69 11.11
C GLU A 257 19.48 10.57 11.32
N GLU A 258 19.96 10.42 12.54
CA GLU A 258 20.95 9.38 12.94
C GLU A 258 20.29 8.32 13.82
N VAL A 259 20.89 7.12 13.83
CA VAL A 259 20.51 6.02 14.72
C VAL A 259 20.77 6.40 16.18
N ASP A 260 19.77 6.26 17.04
CA ASP A 260 19.84 6.53 18.48
C ASP A 260 19.79 5.24 19.28
N THR A 261 20.92 4.53 19.32
CA THR A 261 21.05 3.25 20.04
C THR A 261 20.89 3.42 21.54
N GLU A 262 21.43 4.49 22.14
CA GLU A 262 21.32 4.74 23.59
C GLU A 262 19.88 5.00 23.99
N GLY A 263 19.17 5.87 23.28
CA GLY A 263 17.76 6.15 23.54
C GLY A 263 16.86 4.92 23.31
N ALA A 264 17.18 4.07 22.33
CA ALA A 264 16.46 2.82 22.11
C ALA A 264 16.65 1.84 23.29
N ILE A 265 17.88 1.67 23.78
CA ILE A 265 18.16 0.83 24.95
C ILE A 265 17.44 1.34 26.20
N GLU A 266 17.41 2.66 26.44
CA GLU A 266 16.68 3.25 27.57
C GLU A 266 15.17 2.95 27.50
N LEU A 267 14.57 3.08 26.33
CA LEU A 267 13.17 2.75 26.11
C LEU A 267 12.87 1.25 26.33
N LEU A 268 13.74 0.38 25.86
CA LEU A 268 13.61 -1.06 26.09
C LEU A 268 13.78 -1.42 27.56
N LYS A 269 14.70 -0.76 28.28
CA LYS A 269 14.81 -0.91 29.75
C LYS A 269 13.54 -0.47 30.46
N SER A 270 12.92 0.63 30.05
CA SER A 270 11.62 1.05 30.61
C SER A 270 10.51 0.04 30.34
N ALA A 271 10.58 -0.65 29.20
CA ALA A 271 9.68 -1.74 28.85
C ALA A 271 9.99 -3.07 29.56
N GLY A 272 11.04 -3.10 30.41
CA GLY A 272 11.37 -4.24 31.28
C GLY A 272 12.37 -5.23 30.68
N TYR A 273 13.17 -4.79 29.70
CA TYR A 273 14.26 -5.58 29.12
C TYR A 273 15.59 -5.27 29.80
N GLU A 274 16.46 -6.27 29.89
CA GLU A 274 17.76 -6.16 30.52
C GLU A 274 18.87 -6.12 29.47
N PHE A 275 19.91 -5.36 29.73
CA PHE A 275 21.09 -5.21 28.87
C PHE A 275 22.36 -5.37 29.69
N ASP A 276 23.39 -5.96 29.08
CA ASP A 276 24.70 -6.05 29.67
C ASP A 276 25.50 -4.74 29.55
N ASP A 277 26.73 -4.72 30.13
CA ASP A 277 27.60 -3.53 30.14
C ASP A 277 28.08 -3.13 28.73
N SER A 278 27.96 -3.99 27.74
CA SER A 278 28.29 -3.72 26.34
C SER A 278 27.09 -3.17 25.54
N GLY A 279 25.91 -3.09 26.14
CA GLY A 279 24.66 -2.67 25.48
C GLY A 279 23.96 -3.79 24.72
N MET A 280 24.34 -5.06 24.94
CA MET A 280 23.65 -6.20 24.33
C MET A 280 22.47 -6.65 25.17
N LEU A 281 21.38 -7.00 24.51
CA LEU A 281 20.17 -7.53 25.13
C LEU A 281 20.48 -8.84 25.88
N SER A 282 20.03 -8.91 27.13
CA SER A 282 20.24 -10.08 27.98
C SER A 282 19.47 -11.30 27.45
N ALA A 283 20.09 -12.48 27.53
CA ALA A 283 19.44 -13.74 27.22
C ALA A 283 18.26 -14.08 28.18
N ASP A 284 18.20 -13.41 29.35
CA ASP A 284 17.10 -13.58 30.31
C ASP A 284 15.84 -12.83 29.89
N THR A 285 15.97 -11.82 29.03
CA THR A 285 14.87 -11.02 28.47
C THR A 285 14.98 -10.91 26.94
N PRO A 286 14.90 -12.02 26.20
CA PRO A 286 15.10 -12.00 24.76
C PRO A 286 13.97 -11.26 24.03
N ILE A 287 14.28 -10.66 22.89
CA ILE A 287 13.32 -10.15 21.94
C ILE A 287 13.52 -10.90 20.63
N SER A 288 12.50 -11.62 20.20
CA SER A 288 12.49 -12.34 18.93
C SER A 288 11.11 -12.20 18.29
N PHE A 289 11.06 -11.94 16.96
CA PHE A 289 9.82 -11.79 16.21
C PHE A 289 10.04 -11.99 14.71
N GLU A 290 8.93 -12.05 13.98
CA GLU A 290 8.92 -12.21 12.52
C GLU A 290 8.60 -10.87 11.83
N TYR A 291 9.37 -10.57 10.77
CA TYR A 291 9.08 -9.50 9.83
C TYR A 291 8.49 -10.09 8.55
N LEU A 292 7.27 -9.68 8.21
CA LEU A 292 6.56 -10.13 7.01
C LEU A 292 6.79 -9.17 5.83
N THR A 293 7.21 -9.72 4.69
CA THR A 293 7.32 -8.99 3.40
C THR A 293 6.84 -9.85 2.24
N ASN A 294 6.63 -9.23 1.07
CA ASN A 294 6.35 -9.94 -0.18
C ASN A 294 7.65 -10.19 -0.97
N GLU A 295 7.51 -10.99 -2.03
CA GLU A 295 8.56 -11.31 -3.00
C GLU A 295 8.88 -10.08 -3.87
N SER A 296 9.70 -9.17 -3.35
CA SER A 296 10.22 -7.99 -4.04
C SER A 296 11.65 -7.78 -3.58
N SER A 297 12.60 -7.71 -4.51
CA SER A 297 14.02 -7.56 -4.20
C SER A 297 14.31 -6.35 -3.32
N GLY A 298 13.71 -5.20 -3.64
CA GLY A 298 13.88 -3.98 -2.86
C GLY A 298 13.28 -4.07 -1.45
N HIS A 299 12.08 -4.66 -1.29
CA HIS A 299 11.47 -4.82 0.03
C HIS A 299 12.18 -5.86 0.90
N ILE A 300 12.71 -6.92 0.30
CA ILE A 300 13.55 -7.90 1.00
C ILE A 300 14.85 -7.23 1.49
N ALA A 301 15.51 -6.45 0.63
CA ALA A 301 16.72 -5.72 1.00
C ALA A 301 16.48 -4.72 2.15
N ILE A 302 15.34 -4.02 2.17
CA ILE A 302 14.95 -3.16 3.31
C ILE A 302 14.78 -4.00 4.58
N ALA A 303 14.11 -5.16 4.51
CA ALA A 303 13.93 -6.04 5.66
C ALA A 303 15.27 -6.55 6.21
N GLU A 304 16.24 -6.85 5.34
CA GLU A 304 17.59 -7.25 5.71
C GLU A 304 18.36 -6.12 6.40
N CYS A 305 18.22 -4.87 5.94
CA CYS A 305 18.79 -3.71 6.64
C CYS A 305 18.21 -3.59 8.05
N VAL A 306 16.89 -3.63 8.19
CA VAL A 306 16.21 -3.56 9.49
C VAL A 306 16.64 -4.70 10.41
N GLN A 307 16.80 -5.92 9.87
CA GLN A 307 17.29 -7.07 10.63
C GLN A 307 18.70 -6.83 11.19
N GLN A 308 19.60 -6.30 10.35
CA GLN A 308 20.96 -6.00 10.75
C GLN A 308 21.00 -4.90 11.82
N ASP A 309 20.23 -3.84 11.64
CA ASP A 309 20.16 -2.73 12.60
C ASP A 309 19.69 -3.21 13.99
N LEU A 310 18.63 -4.01 14.03
CA LEU A 310 18.10 -4.55 15.28
C LEU A 310 19.06 -5.56 15.94
N ALA A 311 19.78 -6.34 15.14
CA ALA A 311 20.76 -7.30 15.63
C ALA A 311 21.95 -6.64 16.32
N MET A 312 22.23 -5.36 16.05
CA MET A 312 23.33 -4.61 16.69
C MET A 312 23.23 -4.56 18.21
N ILE A 313 22.05 -4.67 18.77
CA ILE A 313 21.80 -4.73 20.21
C ILE A 313 21.26 -6.10 20.68
N GLY A 314 21.29 -7.11 19.81
CA GLY A 314 20.91 -8.49 20.15
C GLY A 314 19.44 -8.82 20.00
N ILE A 315 18.67 -8.03 19.25
CA ILE A 315 17.28 -8.37 18.87
C ILE A 315 17.31 -9.37 17.72
N ASP A 316 16.56 -10.46 17.85
CA ASP A 316 16.46 -11.53 16.85
C ASP A 316 15.22 -11.33 15.99
N MET A 317 15.39 -10.85 14.76
CA MET A 317 14.33 -10.70 13.78
C MET A 317 14.50 -11.71 12.64
N THR A 318 13.48 -12.51 12.39
CA THR A 318 13.43 -13.39 11.22
C THR A 318 12.60 -12.74 10.11
N ILE A 319 12.93 -13.03 8.84
CA ILE A 319 12.22 -12.49 7.69
C ILE A 319 11.40 -13.62 7.07
N ARG A 320 10.09 -13.39 6.93
CA ARG A 320 9.18 -14.25 6.17
C ARG A 320 8.78 -13.56 4.87
N THR A 321 9.11 -14.20 3.76
CA THR A 321 8.75 -13.75 2.42
C THR A 321 7.64 -14.63 1.85
N CYS A 322 6.65 -14.05 1.21
CA CYS A 322 5.55 -14.79 0.58
C CYS A 322 4.98 -14.06 -0.64
N ASP A 323 4.20 -14.79 -1.43
CA ASP A 323 3.41 -14.25 -2.55
C ASP A 323 2.55 -13.04 -2.12
N TRP A 324 2.33 -12.12 -3.05
CA TRP A 324 1.60 -10.89 -2.80
C TRP A 324 0.21 -11.08 -2.20
N ASN A 325 -0.58 -12.04 -2.69
CA ASN A 325 -1.94 -12.27 -2.18
C ASN A 325 -1.90 -12.86 -0.77
N VAL A 326 -0.96 -13.76 -0.50
CA VAL A 326 -0.73 -14.31 0.86
C VAL A 326 -0.32 -13.20 1.81
N PHE A 327 0.62 -12.34 1.37
CA PHE A 327 1.10 -11.19 2.13
C PHE A 327 -0.05 -10.24 2.52
N LEU A 328 -0.92 -9.87 1.57
CA LEU A 328 -2.07 -9.00 1.83
C LEU A 328 -3.05 -9.62 2.82
N ASN A 329 -3.37 -10.91 2.64
CA ASN A 329 -4.31 -11.63 3.50
C ASN A 329 -3.77 -11.80 4.92
N ASP A 330 -2.51 -12.16 5.07
CA ASP A 330 -1.87 -12.31 6.39
C ASP A 330 -1.80 -10.97 7.12
N ARG A 331 -1.47 -9.90 6.42
CA ARG A 331 -1.43 -8.55 7.00
C ARG A 331 -2.82 -8.10 7.47
N LYS A 332 -3.87 -8.27 6.66
CA LYS A 332 -5.26 -7.96 7.03
C LYS A 332 -5.76 -8.81 8.20
N ALA A 333 -5.39 -10.08 8.24
CA ALA A 333 -5.77 -10.98 9.32
C ALA A 333 -4.99 -10.74 10.61
N GLY A 334 -3.90 -9.96 10.58
CA GLY A 334 -3.01 -9.76 11.72
C GLY A 334 -2.09 -10.96 11.98
N ASN A 335 -1.80 -11.78 10.98
CA ASN A 335 -0.90 -12.95 11.09
C ASN A 335 0.56 -12.53 10.89
N TYR A 336 1.03 -11.56 11.65
CA TYR A 336 2.40 -11.04 11.62
C TYR A 336 2.72 -10.27 12.91
N ASP A 337 3.99 -10.08 13.21
CA ASP A 337 4.44 -9.21 14.29
C ASP A 337 4.73 -7.80 13.77
N ILE A 338 5.67 -7.71 12.83
CA ILE A 338 6.03 -6.50 12.09
C ILE A 338 5.95 -6.82 10.60
N ALA A 339 5.50 -5.86 9.80
CA ALA A 339 5.42 -6.04 8.35
C ALA A 339 5.85 -4.79 7.60
N ARG A 340 6.34 -4.99 6.37
CA ARG A 340 6.40 -3.86 5.45
C ARG A 340 4.99 -3.37 5.15
N ASN A 341 4.83 -2.09 4.99
CA ASN A 341 3.60 -1.48 4.55
C ASN A 341 3.91 -0.23 3.72
N GLY A 342 2.92 0.38 3.15
CA GLY A 342 3.04 1.60 2.38
C GLY A 342 1.72 1.93 1.72
N TRP A 343 1.56 3.17 1.34
CA TRP A 343 0.40 3.64 0.60
C TRP A 343 0.84 4.66 -0.44
N VAL A 344 0.47 4.43 -1.69
CA VAL A 344 0.50 5.42 -2.76
C VAL A 344 -0.91 5.98 -2.88
N ALA A 345 -1.04 7.29 -2.90
CA ALA A 345 -2.34 7.95 -2.85
C ALA A 345 -3.22 7.58 -4.07
N ASP A 346 -4.44 7.14 -3.80
CA ASP A 346 -5.47 6.86 -4.81
C ASP A 346 -6.14 8.14 -5.29
N PHE A 347 -6.16 9.16 -4.43
CA PHE A 347 -6.64 10.51 -4.71
C PHE A 347 -5.86 11.53 -3.87
N ASN A 348 -5.78 12.77 -4.35
CA ASN A 348 -4.91 13.79 -3.78
C ASN A 348 -5.55 14.55 -2.61
N ASP A 349 -5.72 13.86 -1.47
CA ASP A 349 -6.17 14.44 -0.19
C ASP A 349 -5.54 13.65 0.96
N PRO A 350 -5.13 14.32 2.07
CA PRO A 350 -4.51 13.68 3.23
C PRO A 350 -5.33 12.55 3.85
N ILE A 351 -6.66 12.59 3.76
CA ILE A 351 -7.52 11.52 4.30
C ILE A 351 -7.21 10.16 3.69
N ASN A 352 -6.72 10.13 2.44
CA ASN A 352 -6.34 8.88 1.78
C ASN A 352 -5.18 8.17 2.49
N MET A 353 -4.30 8.92 3.14
CA MET A 353 -3.16 8.40 3.89
C MET A 353 -3.51 8.09 5.36
N LEU A 354 -4.67 8.52 5.85
CA LEU A 354 -5.05 8.48 7.27
C LEU A 354 -6.24 7.57 7.58
N GLU A 355 -7.12 7.32 6.61
CA GLU A 355 -8.34 6.52 6.79
C GLU A 355 -8.02 5.12 7.35
N MET A 356 -6.98 4.48 6.85
CA MET A 356 -6.53 3.14 7.25
C MET A 356 -6.15 2.99 8.73
N TRP A 357 -5.95 4.09 9.46
CA TRP A 357 -5.60 4.08 10.88
C TRP A 357 -6.82 4.14 11.80
N THR A 358 -8.03 4.11 11.25
CA THR A 358 -9.28 4.08 12.04
C THR A 358 -9.68 2.63 12.35
N THR A 359 -10.37 2.43 13.49
CA THR A 359 -10.79 1.10 13.97
C THR A 359 -11.61 0.32 12.94
N ASP A 360 -12.51 1.00 12.25
CA ASP A 360 -13.49 0.39 11.35
C ASP A 360 -13.00 0.27 9.90
N SER A 361 -11.81 0.79 9.58
CA SER A 361 -11.25 0.71 8.23
C SER A 361 -10.98 -0.75 7.82
N GLY A 362 -11.37 -1.11 6.61
CA GLY A 362 -10.99 -2.38 5.98
C GLY A 362 -9.48 -2.53 5.76
N ASN A 363 -8.75 -1.40 5.77
CA ASN A 363 -7.29 -1.31 5.59
C ASN A 363 -6.54 -1.12 6.91
N ASN A 364 -7.21 -1.29 8.06
CA ASN A 364 -6.57 -1.23 9.38
C ASN A 364 -5.76 -2.51 9.65
N ASP A 365 -4.66 -2.68 8.93
CA ASP A 365 -3.79 -3.85 9.03
C ASP A 365 -3.09 -3.95 10.39
N VAL A 366 -2.85 -2.82 11.05
CA VAL A 366 -2.18 -2.75 12.36
C VAL A 366 -3.07 -3.15 13.54
N GLN A 367 -4.35 -3.43 13.29
CA GLN A 367 -5.34 -3.89 14.28
C GLN A 367 -5.65 -2.85 15.38
N PHE A 368 -5.57 -1.55 15.09
CA PHE A 368 -5.93 -0.50 16.04
C PHE A 368 -7.38 -0.59 16.48
N GLY A 369 -7.60 -0.55 17.81
CA GLY A 369 -8.92 -0.53 18.42
C GLY A 369 -9.75 -1.82 18.26
N ARG A 370 -9.20 -2.87 17.68
CA ARG A 370 -9.89 -4.17 17.47
C ARG A 370 -9.70 -5.14 18.60
#